data_f55d2ec404b20cb60d34e876b50de0aa
#
_entry.id   f55d2ec404b20cb60d34e876b50de0aa
#
_cell.length_a   1.000
_cell.length_b   1.000
_cell.length_c   1.000
_cell.angle_alpha   90.00
_cell.angle_beta   90.00
_cell.angle_gamma   90.00
#
_symmetry.space_group_name_H-M   'P 1'
#
loop_
_entity.id
_entity.type
_entity.pdbx_description
1 polymer ?
#
loop_
_entity_poly.entity_id
_entity_poly.type
_entity_poly.pdbx_seq_one_letter_code
_entity_poly.pdbx_strand_id
1 'polypeptide(L)'
;MRKILIVAPNWIGDALLAQPLFARLRKKLPGVLIDALAPPWTAPVLRRMPEIDEVIAAPFDHGELALAARWRLGRSLRSRRYDEAIVLPNTFKSALVPFFADIPLRAGFVGELRYGLLNLVHKLDAKRMPLMAERYARLAEKPGTKPALPLPQTGLLVGEVNLAIALSRLGLSRAKPVVAFCPGAEYGPSKRWPARHFAALARKLSALGYAVWLFGSEKDRAIGEEIAAASEGTATNLCGKTDLASAIDLLSLAQVVVSNDSGLMHVAAGVGRPVVALYGSSSPEHTPPLAPSHRIVRTGIECSPCFARECPLGHFKCMKELAPERVMAEIAAVRDPAARAP
;
A
#
# COMPACT_ATOMS: atom_id res chain seq x y z
N MET A 1 -6.38 -14.45 27.15
CA MET A 1 -6.58 -13.63 25.95
C MET A 1 -5.42 -13.91 25.02
N ARG A 2 -5.67 -14.33 23.77
CA ARG A 2 -4.62 -14.70 22.80
C ARG A 2 -3.90 -13.45 22.29
N LYS A 3 -2.57 -13.52 22.15
CA LYS A 3 -1.72 -12.43 21.67
C LYS A 3 -0.94 -12.86 20.43
N ILE A 4 -1.04 -12.11 19.35
CA ILE A 4 -0.38 -12.41 18.08
C ILE A 4 0.57 -11.26 17.73
N LEU A 5 1.80 -11.60 17.37
CA LEU A 5 2.76 -10.67 16.80
C LEU A 5 2.77 -10.82 15.27
N ILE A 6 2.44 -9.77 14.56
CA ILE A 6 2.61 -9.71 13.10
C ILE A 6 3.98 -9.11 12.79
N VAL A 7 4.84 -9.83 12.09
CA VAL A 7 6.02 -9.22 11.46
C VAL A 7 5.58 -8.66 10.13
N ALA A 8 5.43 -7.33 10.08
CA ALA A 8 4.82 -6.61 8.96
C ALA A 8 5.72 -6.57 7.71
N PRO A 9 5.14 -6.40 6.52
CA PRO A 9 5.89 -6.15 5.31
C PRO A 9 6.63 -4.81 5.34
N ASN A 10 7.68 -4.71 4.52
CA ASN A 10 8.48 -3.48 4.42
C ASN A 10 7.89 -2.42 3.49
N TRP A 11 6.93 -2.79 2.64
CA TRP A 11 6.31 -1.90 1.69
C TRP A 11 4.92 -1.46 2.16
N ILE A 12 4.60 -0.18 1.98
CA ILE A 12 3.31 0.40 2.37
C ILE A 12 2.14 -0.33 1.69
N GLY A 13 2.28 -0.60 0.39
CA GLY A 13 1.26 -1.34 -0.36
C GLY A 13 1.02 -2.74 0.19
N ASP A 14 2.10 -3.48 0.47
CA ASP A 14 2.01 -4.83 1.03
C ASP A 14 1.40 -4.83 2.44
N ALA A 15 1.68 -3.81 3.26
CA ALA A 15 1.07 -3.67 4.58
C ALA A 15 -0.46 -3.53 4.46
N LEU A 16 -0.95 -2.74 3.49
CA LEU A 16 -2.38 -2.59 3.21
C LEU A 16 -3.00 -3.86 2.63
N LEU A 17 -2.29 -4.53 1.72
CA LEU A 17 -2.73 -5.82 1.17
C LEU A 17 -2.76 -6.94 2.23
N ALA A 18 -2.04 -6.77 3.35
CA ALA A 18 -2.08 -7.69 4.48
C ALA A 18 -3.26 -7.44 5.44
N GLN A 19 -3.94 -6.30 5.39
CA GLN A 19 -5.02 -5.96 6.32
C GLN A 19 -6.17 -7.00 6.33
N PRO A 20 -6.58 -7.65 5.20
CA PRO A 20 -7.56 -8.73 5.23
C PRO A 20 -7.18 -9.92 6.13
N LEU A 21 -5.87 -10.20 6.33
CA LEU A 21 -5.41 -11.18 7.32
C LEU A 21 -5.80 -10.75 8.73
N PHE A 22 -5.55 -9.48 9.08
CA PHE A 22 -5.80 -8.96 10.44
C PHE A 22 -7.29 -8.97 10.76
N ALA A 23 -8.13 -8.53 9.81
CA ALA A 23 -9.58 -8.58 9.94
C ALA A 23 -10.10 -10.03 10.12
N ARG A 24 -9.49 -11.02 9.43
CA ARG A 24 -9.82 -12.42 9.60
C ARG A 24 -9.44 -12.96 10.97
N LEU A 25 -8.26 -12.60 11.46
CA LEU A 25 -7.82 -12.99 12.81
C LEU A 25 -8.78 -12.46 13.87
N ARG A 26 -9.17 -11.19 13.76
CA ARG A 26 -10.18 -10.58 14.67
C ARG A 26 -11.51 -11.33 14.63
N LYS A 27 -11.99 -11.68 13.42
CA LYS A 27 -13.25 -12.43 13.26
C LYS A 27 -13.18 -13.84 13.83
N LYS A 28 -12.04 -14.54 13.65
CA LYS A 28 -11.86 -15.94 14.09
C LYS A 28 -11.57 -16.07 15.58
N LEU A 29 -10.95 -15.07 16.17
CA LEU A 29 -10.44 -15.06 17.52
C LEU A 29 -10.95 -13.82 18.28
N PRO A 30 -12.23 -13.79 18.67
CA PRO A 30 -12.77 -12.66 19.44
C PRO A 30 -11.91 -12.34 20.65
N GLY A 31 -11.57 -11.05 20.83
CA GLY A 31 -10.71 -10.59 21.92
C GLY A 31 -9.20 -10.84 21.72
N VAL A 32 -8.76 -11.30 20.56
CA VAL A 32 -7.32 -11.42 20.25
C VAL A 32 -6.64 -10.05 20.28
N LEU A 33 -5.44 -9.97 20.86
CA LEU A 33 -4.57 -8.80 20.72
C LEU A 33 -3.60 -9.04 19.54
N ILE A 34 -3.51 -8.05 18.65
CA ILE A 34 -2.66 -8.09 17.47
C ILE A 34 -1.70 -6.92 17.49
N ASP A 35 -0.43 -7.19 17.78
CA ASP A 35 0.63 -6.21 17.69
C ASP A 35 1.40 -6.39 16.37
N ALA A 36 1.86 -5.29 15.78
CA ALA A 36 2.63 -5.31 14.55
C ALA A 36 4.06 -4.83 14.79
N LEU A 37 5.04 -5.67 14.46
CA LEU A 37 6.45 -5.29 14.38
C LEU A 37 6.71 -4.75 12.97
N ALA A 38 7.01 -3.45 12.86
CA ALA A 38 7.08 -2.77 11.59
C ALA A 38 8.24 -1.77 11.51
N PRO A 39 8.84 -1.57 10.32
CA PRO A 39 9.80 -0.49 10.13
C PRO A 39 9.13 0.88 10.26
N PRO A 40 9.90 1.94 10.61
CA PRO A 40 9.33 3.27 10.88
C PRO A 40 8.48 3.85 9.76
N TRP A 41 8.83 3.57 8.49
CA TRP A 41 8.13 4.13 7.32
C TRP A 41 6.78 3.45 7.00
N THR A 42 6.52 2.22 7.48
CA THR A 42 5.20 1.57 7.34
C THR A 42 4.34 1.67 8.61
N ALA A 43 4.95 1.95 9.75
CA ALA A 43 4.27 2.07 11.03
C ALA A 43 3.07 3.04 11.01
N PRO A 44 3.12 4.22 10.36
CA PRO A 44 1.96 5.12 10.32
C PRO A 44 0.71 4.51 9.70
N VAL A 45 0.86 3.68 8.66
CA VAL A 45 -0.28 2.96 8.03
C VAL A 45 -0.86 1.93 8.99
N LEU A 46 -0.02 1.13 9.64
CA LEU A 46 -0.47 0.10 10.57
C LEU A 46 -1.18 0.69 11.80
N ARG A 47 -0.74 1.86 12.29
CA ARG A 47 -1.43 2.59 13.38
C ARG A 47 -2.84 3.09 12.99
N ARG A 48 -3.14 3.16 11.71
CA ARG A 48 -4.46 3.55 11.19
C ARG A 48 -5.36 2.35 10.90
N MET A 49 -4.88 1.11 11.10
CA MET A 49 -5.67 -0.11 10.91
C MET A 49 -6.40 -0.43 12.23
N PRO A 50 -7.75 -0.50 12.22
CA PRO A 50 -8.52 -0.75 13.45
C PRO A 50 -8.27 -2.15 14.03
N GLU A 51 -7.67 -3.04 13.25
CA GLU A 51 -7.35 -4.40 13.68
C GLU A 51 -6.07 -4.50 14.53
N ILE A 52 -5.20 -3.48 14.50
CA ILE A 52 -3.90 -3.47 15.19
C ILE A 52 -4.04 -2.75 16.54
N ASP A 53 -3.59 -3.39 17.62
CA ASP A 53 -3.61 -2.81 18.95
C ASP A 53 -2.37 -1.94 19.20
N GLU A 54 -1.17 -2.45 18.87
CA GLU A 54 0.08 -1.72 19.06
C GLU A 54 1.01 -1.91 17.84
N VAL A 55 1.75 -0.86 17.50
CA VAL A 55 2.81 -0.93 16.48
C VAL A 55 4.17 -0.76 17.15
N ILE A 56 4.96 -1.82 17.15
CA ILE A 56 6.31 -1.90 17.68
C ILE A 56 7.30 -1.50 16.58
N ALA A 57 8.16 -0.54 16.86
CA ALA A 57 9.18 -0.12 15.92
C ALA A 57 10.26 -1.20 15.76
N ALA A 58 10.54 -1.59 14.52
CA ALA A 58 11.67 -2.43 14.15
C ALA A 58 12.88 -1.54 13.83
N PRO A 59 13.91 -1.47 14.68
CA PRO A 59 15.04 -0.55 14.51
C PRO A 59 16.07 -1.10 13.52
N PHE A 60 15.64 -1.52 12.34
CA PHE A 60 16.49 -2.11 11.31
C PHE A 60 16.24 -1.44 9.97
N ASP A 61 17.30 -1.14 9.25
CA ASP A 61 17.20 -0.60 7.91
C ASP A 61 16.84 -1.67 6.85
N HIS A 62 16.37 -1.18 5.71
CA HIS A 62 16.04 -2.06 4.60
C HIS A 62 17.29 -2.79 4.09
N GLY A 63 17.20 -4.11 3.96
CA GLY A 63 18.34 -4.93 3.51
C GLY A 63 19.25 -5.42 4.64
N GLU A 64 19.30 -4.78 5.78
CA GLU A 64 20.19 -5.09 6.88
C GLU A 64 19.84 -6.39 7.62
N LEU A 65 20.85 -7.21 7.98
CA LEU A 65 20.65 -8.39 8.82
C LEU A 65 20.47 -7.99 10.30
N ALA A 66 21.27 -7.06 10.80
CA ALA A 66 21.22 -6.51 12.17
C ALA A 66 21.01 -7.58 13.26
N LEU A 67 21.79 -8.68 13.26
CA LEU A 67 21.55 -9.87 14.10
C LEU A 67 21.49 -9.53 15.60
N ALA A 68 22.44 -8.74 16.10
CA ALA A 68 22.48 -8.37 17.52
C ALA A 68 21.28 -7.49 17.94
N ALA A 69 20.82 -6.58 17.06
CA ALA A 69 19.66 -5.76 17.31
C ALA A 69 18.36 -6.61 17.31
N ARG A 70 18.26 -7.57 16.37
CA ARG A 70 17.11 -8.53 16.33
C ARG A 70 17.08 -9.42 17.55
N TRP A 71 18.25 -9.88 18.02
CA TRP A 71 18.35 -10.67 19.23
C TRP A 71 17.91 -9.87 20.47
N ARG A 72 18.43 -8.63 20.63
CA ARG A 72 18.02 -7.73 21.74
C ARG A 72 16.52 -7.45 21.73
N LEU A 73 15.97 -7.10 20.57
CA LEU A 73 14.53 -6.86 20.42
C LEU A 73 13.71 -8.13 20.71
N GLY A 74 14.11 -9.28 20.16
CA GLY A 74 13.43 -10.54 20.45
C GLY A 74 13.41 -10.84 21.94
N ARG A 75 14.58 -10.69 22.62
CA ARG A 75 14.66 -10.87 24.07
C ARG A 75 13.76 -9.92 24.86
N SER A 76 13.64 -8.66 24.48
CA SER A 76 12.75 -7.69 25.15
C SER A 76 11.27 -8.03 24.96
N LEU A 77 10.90 -8.68 23.85
CA LEU A 77 9.52 -9.08 23.58
C LEU A 77 9.06 -10.32 24.35
N ARG A 78 9.95 -11.09 24.99
CA ARG A 78 9.59 -12.26 25.78
C ARG A 78 8.58 -11.95 26.89
N SER A 79 8.71 -10.80 27.54
CA SER A 79 7.80 -10.36 28.61
C SER A 79 6.37 -10.14 28.13
N ARG A 80 6.17 -9.91 26.82
CA ARG A 80 4.83 -9.70 26.23
C ARG A 80 4.04 -11.01 26.09
N ARG A 81 4.71 -12.17 26.12
CA ARG A 81 4.11 -13.52 26.09
C ARG A 81 3.15 -13.72 24.92
N TYR A 82 3.63 -13.49 23.69
CA TYR A 82 2.86 -13.79 22.49
C TYR A 82 2.66 -15.30 22.34
N ASP A 83 1.44 -15.72 21.99
CA ASP A 83 1.09 -17.11 21.70
C ASP A 83 1.52 -17.50 20.28
N GLU A 84 1.51 -16.56 19.37
CA GLU A 84 1.79 -16.79 17.96
C GLU A 84 2.48 -15.59 17.33
N ALA A 85 3.34 -15.84 16.34
CA ALA A 85 3.84 -14.86 15.41
C ALA A 85 3.49 -15.25 13.99
N ILE A 86 3.04 -14.27 13.19
CA ILE A 86 2.82 -14.45 11.75
C ILE A 86 3.81 -13.57 11.00
N VAL A 87 4.71 -14.22 10.24
CA VAL A 87 5.84 -13.57 9.57
C VAL A 87 5.49 -13.37 8.10
N LEU A 88 5.16 -12.14 7.71
CA LEU A 88 4.69 -11.81 6.36
C LEU A 88 5.82 -11.72 5.33
N PRO A 89 6.99 -11.10 5.63
CA PRO A 89 8.11 -11.11 4.69
C PRO A 89 8.74 -12.52 4.57
N ASN A 90 9.15 -12.90 3.36
CA ASN A 90 9.70 -14.23 3.08
C ASN A 90 11.23 -14.35 3.27
N THR A 91 11.85 -13.41 3.98
CA THR A 91 13.30 -13.42 4.22
C THR A 91 13.66 -14.17 5.50
N PHE A 92 14.86 -14.79 5.52
CA PHE A 92 15.41 -15.46 6.70
C PHE A 92 15.41 -14.55 7.93
N LYS A 93 15.93 -13.34 7.77
CA LYS A 93 16.07 -12.35 8.86
C LYS A 93 14.74 -11.91 9.49
N SER A 94 13.62 -11.97 8.76
CA SER A 94 12.31 -11.58 9.29
C SER A 94 11.77 -12.54 10.35
N ALA A 95 12.22 -13.80 10.35
CA ALA A 95 11.82 -14.80 11.33
C ALA A 95 12.67 -14.78 12.61
N LEU A 96 13.77 -14.04 12.65
CA LEU A 96 14.71 -14.03 13.79
C LEU A 96 14.12 -13.40 15.05
N VAL A 97 13.39 -12.29 14.93
CA VAL A 97 12.81 -11.61 16.12
C VAL A 97 11.79 -12.52 16.82
N PRO A 98 10.80 -13.12 16.15
CA PRO A 98 9.89 -14.08 16.77
C PRO A 98 10.61 -15.31 17.37
N PHE A 99 11.67 -15.79 16.71
CA PHE A 99 12.46 -16.90 17.22
C PHE A 99 13.18 -16.51 18.53
N PHE A 100 13.86 -15.37 18.59
CA PHE A 100 14.53 -14.89 19.80
C PHE A 100 13.57 -14.46 20.91
N ALA A 101 12.32 -14.14 20.56
CA ALA A 101 11.26 -13.86 21.52
C ALA A 101 10.64 -15.12 22.13
N ASP A 102 11.10 -16.33 21.77
CA ASP A 102 10.56 -17.62 22.20
C ASP A 102 9.06 -17.77 21.94
N ILE A 103 8.54 -17.17 20.87
CA ILE A 103 7.12 -17.30 20.53
C ILE A 103 6.86 -18.76 20.07
N PRO A 104 5.93 -19.49 20.71
CA PRO A 104 5.78 -20.94 20.49
C PRO A 104 5.30 -21.30 19.11
N LEU A 105 4.37 -20.52 18.51
CA LEU A 105 3.89 -20.72 17.14
C LEU A 105 4.44 -19.61 16.24
N ARG A 106 5.11 -19.99 15.16
CA ARG A 106 5.71 -19.05 14.22
C ARG A 106 5.30 -19.43 12.81
N ALA A 107 4.23 -18.79 12.34
CA ALA A 107 3.62 -19.04 11.04
C ALA A 107 4.25 -18.20 9.93
N GLY A 108 4.31 -18.74 8.72
CA GLY A 108 4.73 -18.02 7.52
C GLY A 108 4.89 -18.93 6.31
N PHE A 109 5.14 -18.31 5.15
CA PHE A 109 5.47 -19.08 3.96
C PHE A 109 6.93 -19.53 3.99
N VAL A 110 7.22 -20.69 3.40
CA VAL A 110 8.60 -21.16 3.19
C VAL A 110 9.31 -20.21 2.23
N GLY A 111 10.47 -19.74 2.63
CA GLY A 111 11.40 -18.94 1.82
C GLY A 111 12.76 -18.89 2.51
N GLU A 112 13.83 -18.72 1.76
CA GLU A 112 15.21 -18.54 2.25
C GLU A 112 15.62 -19.55 3.34
N LEU A 113 15.25 -20.84 3.19
CA LEU A 113 15.63 -21.96 4.08
C LEU A 113 15.36 -21.73 5.58
N ARG A 114 14.34 -20.96 5.95
CA ARG A 114 14.01 -20.63 7.34
C ARG A 114 13.24 -21.73 8.10
N TYR A 115 13.55 -22.98 7.78
CA TYR A 115 13.11 -24.15 8.54
C TYR A 115 13.68 -24.10 9.97
N GLY A 116 12.86 -24.45 10.96
CA GLY A 116 13.23 -24.32 12.38
C GLY A 116 13.00 -22.92 12.97
N LEU A 117 13.18 -21.85 12.20
CA LEU A 117 12.75 -20.52 12.63
C LEU A 117 11.23 -20.38 12.57
N LEU A 118 10.60 -20.92 11.52
CA LEU A 118 9.16 -21.12 11.44
C LEU A 118 8.84 -22.58 11.77
N ASN A 119 7.75 -22.79 12.53
CA ASN A 119 7.24 -24.13 12.88
C ASN A 119 5.79 -24.38 12.45
N LEU A 120 5.09 -23.35 11.96
CA LEU A 120 3.80 -23.46 11.28
C LEU A 120 3.97 -22.98 9.83
N VAL A 121 4.38 -23.89 8.96
CA VAL A 121 4.85 -23.58 7.61
C VAL A 121 3.74 -23.70 6.59
N HIS A 122 3.52 -22.62 5.82
CA HIS A 122 2.65 -22.59 4.65
C HIS A 122 3.46 -22.74 3.37
N LYS A 123 2.97 -23.54 2.42
CA LYS A 123 3.53 -23.62 1.07
C LYS A 123 2.78 -22.63 0.17
N LEU A 124 3.53 -21.79 -0.53
CA LEU A 124 2.97 -20.83 -1.50
C LEU A 124 2.89 -21.47 -2.87
N ASP A 125 1.69 -21.50 -3.44
CA ASP A 125 1.47 -21.76 -4.86
C ASP A 125 1.10 -20.44 -5.53
N ALA A 126 2.09 -19.76 -6.08
CA ALA A 126 1.91 -18.43 -6.67
C ALA A 126 1.01 -18.44 -7.92
N LYS A 127 0.91 -19.57 -8.64
CA LYS A 127 0.03 -19.71 -9.81
C LYS A 127 -1.44 -19.83 -9.41
N ARG A 128 -1.71 -20.57 -8.33
CA ARG A 128 -3.08 -20.77 -7.81
C ARG A 128 -3.59 -19.61 -6.96
N MET A 129 -2.69 -18.79 -6.44
CA MET A 129 -3.00 -17.58 -5.66
C MET A 129 -2.22 -16.39 -6.23
N PRO A 130 -2.67 -15.80 -7.33
CA PRO A 130 -1.99 -14.63 -7.90
C PRO A 130 -2.11 -13.41 -6.98
N LEU A 131 -3.26 -13.18 -6.34
CA LEU A 131 -3.50 -12.01 -5.50
C LEU A 131 -2.67 -12.03 -4.20
N MET A 132 -1.90 -10.98 -3.96
CA MET A 132 -1.07 -10.85 -2.76
C MET A 132 -1.92 -10.82 -1.49
N ALA A 133 -3.06 -10.15 -1.50
CA ALA A 133 -3.98 -10.09 -0.36
C ALA A 133 -4.51 -11.48 0.03
N GLU A 134 -4.79 -12.37 -0.93
CA GLU A 134 -5.18 -13.76 -0.64
C GLU A 134 -4.03 -14.56 -0.02
N ARG A 135 -2.79 -14.32 -0.49
CA ARG A 135 -1.61 -14.96 0.11
C ARG A 135 -1.49 -14.60 1.57
N TYR A 136 -1.60 -13.30 1.92
CA TYR A 136 -1.57 -12.89 3.32
C TYR A 136 -2.75 -13.45 4.11
N ALA A 137 -3.96 -13.34 3.60
CA ALA A 137 -5.17 -13.82 4.27
C ALA A 137 -5.13 -15.34 4.58
N ARG A 138 -4.41 -16.12 3.75
CA ARG A 138 -4.21 -17.56 3.97
C ARG A 138 -3.46 -17.87 5.27
N LEU A 139 -2.61 -16.99 5.75
CA LEU A 139 -1.87 -17.21 6.99
C LEU A 139 -2.76 -17.22 8.25
N ALA A 140 -4.02 -16.79 8.14
CA ALA A 140 -5.04 -16.99 9.17
C ALA A 140 -5.69 -18.38 9.15
N GLU A 141 -5.35 -19.24 8.18
CA GLU A 141 -5.91 -20.58 8.00
C GLU A 141 -4.91 -21.64 8.44
N LYS A 142 -5.39 -22.88 8.59
CA LYS A 142 -4.48 -24.04 8.73
C LYS A 142 -3.66 -24.22 7.46
N PRO A 143 -2.40 -24.68 7.54
CA PRO A 143 -1.63 -25.04 6.35
C PRO A 143 -2.43 -25.97 5.42
N GLY A 144 -2.39 -25.69 4.10
CA GLY A 144 -3.16 -26.46 3.11
C GLY A 144 -4.58 -25.94 2.82
N THR A 145 -5.16 -25.13 3.71
CA THR A 145 -6.52 -24.57 3.51
C THR A 145 -6.47 -23.26 2.73
N LYS A 146 -7.38 -23.06 1.78
CA LYS A 146 -7.54 -21.78 1.10
C LYS A 146 -8.31 -20.77 1.98
N PRO A 147 -8.04 -19.46 1.87
CA PRO A 147 -8.87 -18.45 2.52
C PRO A 147 -10.29 -18.46 1.91
N ALA A 148 -11.29 -18.30 2.75
CA ALA A 148 -12.66 -18.09 2.25
C ALA A 148 -12.75 -16.76 1.47
N LEU A 149 -13.48 -16.75 0.37
CA LEU A 149 -13.76 -15.56 -0.42
C LEU A 149 -15.24 -15.14 -0.23
N PRO A 150 -15.55 -13.85 -0.40
CA PRO A 150 -14.64 -12.75 -0.65
C PRO A 150 -13.74 -12.42 0.57
N LEU A 151 -12.63 -11.73 0.31
CA LEU A 151 -11.80 -11.19 1.39
C LEU A 151 -12.58 -10.14 2.19
N PRO A 152 -12.32 -10.00 3.51
CA PRO A 152 -12.90 -8.92 4.29
C PRO A 152 -12.61 -7.55 3.67
N GLN A 153 -13.60 -6.68 3.67
CA GLN A 153 -13.37 -5.27 3.42
C GLN A 153 -12.59 -4.68 4.59
N THR A 154 -11.62 -3.86 4.26
CA THR A 154 -10.72 -3.24 5.22
C THR A 154 -10.66 -1.74 4.98
N GLY A 155 -10.16 -0.98 5.96
CA GLY A 155 -10.06 0.46 5.83
C GLY A 155 -9.10 1.06 6.85
N LEU A 156 -8.70 2.30 6.58
CA LEU A 156 -7.84 3.09 7.46
C LEU A 156 -8.68 4.12 8.22
N LEU A 157 -8.35 4.32 9.48
CA LEU A 157 -8.92 5.38 10.30
C LEU A 157 -8.33 6.73 9.88
N VAL A 158 -9.20 7.70 9.65
CA VAL A 158 -8.82 9.09 9.35
C VAL A 158 -8.77 9.89 10.65
N GLY A 159 -7.70 10.68 10.83
CA GLY A 159 -7.50 11.51 12.00
C GLY A 159 -7.98 12.94 11.76
N GLU A 160 -9.18 13.30 12.18
CA GLU A 160 -9.77 14.63 11.94
C GLU A 160 -8.92 15.79 12.46
N VAL A 161 -8.30 15.64 13.63
CA VAL A 161 -7.42 16.66 14.21
C VAL A 161 -6.16 16.82 13.36
N ASN A 162 -5.53 15.71 12.97
CA ASN A 162 -4.34 15.75 12.12
C ASN A 162 -4.67 16.31 10.73
N LEU A 163 -5.84 15.98 10.18
CA LEU A 163 -6.35 16.53 8.93
C LEU A 163 -6.47 18.05 8.99
N ALA A 164 -7.10 18.60 10.03
CA ALA A 164 -7.26 20.04 10.22
C ALA A 164 -5.90 20.76 10.32
N ILE A 165 -4.97 20.19 11.08
CA ILE A 165 -3.59 20.69 11.21
C ILE A 165 -2.88 20.68 9.84
N ALA A 166 -2.98 19.59 9.10
CA ALA A 166 -2.34 19.46 7.78
C ALA A 166 -2.90 20.45 6.77
N LEU A 167 -4.22 20.65 6.72
CA LEU A 167 -4.86 21.65 5.85
C LEU A 167 -4.36 23.05 6.17
N SER A 168 -4.35 23.44 7.45
CA SER A 168 -3.90 24.77 7.90
C SER A 168 -2.41 24.99 7.57
N ARG A 169 -1.55 24.03 7.94
CA ARG A 169 -0.09 24.11 7.70
C ARG A 169 0.27 24.25 6.23
N LEU A 170 -0.48 23.59 5.35
CA LEU A 170 -0.22 23.56 3.91
C LEU A 170 -1.01 24.64 3.14
N GLY A 171 -1.83 25.45 3.81
CA GLY A 171 -2.68 26.45 3.17
C GLY A 171 -3.71 25.87 2.21
N LEU A 172 -4.20 24.63 2.48
CA LEU A 172 -5.13 23.94 1.60
C LEU A 172 -6.57 24.28 1.92
N SER A 173 -7.37 24.51 0.86
CA SER A 173 -8.80 24.82 0.97
C SER A 173 -9.66 23.65 0.53
N ARG A 174 -10.81 23.48 1.19
CA ARG A 174 -11.86 22.49 0.84
C ARG A 174 -12.97 23.12 -0.03
N ALA A 175 -12.80 24.35 -0.52
CA ALA A 175 -13.82 25.06 -1.30
C ALA A 175 -14.11 24.38 -2.66
N LYS A 176 -13.14 23.67 -3.22
CA LYS A 176 -13.29 22.91 -4.46
C LYS A 176 -13.20 21.41 -4.18
N PRO A 177 -13.91 20.59 -4.96
CA PRO A 177 -13.72 19.14 -4.90
C PRO A 177 -12.28 18.78 -5.31
N VAL A 178 -11.68 17.83 -4.58
CA VAL A 178 -10.27 17.45 -4.75
C VAL A 178 -10.13 16.23 -5.63
N VAL A 179 -9.21 16.27 -6.59
CA VAL A 179 -8.66 15.10 -7.27
C VAL A 179 -7.20 14.97 -6.84
N ALA A 180 -6.83 13.80 -6.32
CA ALA A 180 -5.46 13.54 -5.90
C ALA A 180 -4.68 12.77 -6.96
N PHE A 181 -3.42 13.14 -7.18
CA PHE A 181 -2.50 12.41 -8.03
C PHE A 181 -1.34 11.86 -7.20
N CYS A 182 -0.96 10.59 -7.44
CA CYS A 182 0.20 9.96 -6.85
C CYS A 182 1.17 9.55 -7.96
N PRO A 183 2.01 10.50 -8.44
CA PRO A 183 2.86 10.29 -9.62
C PRO A 183 4.12 9.49 -9.31
N GLY A 184 4.46 9.27 -8.04
CA GLY A 184 5.62 8.51 -7.61
C GLY A 184 5.46 7.01 -7.82
N ALA A 185 6.60 6.32 -7.92
CA ALA A 185 6.70 4.87 -7.83
C ALA A 185 8.10 4.50 -7.34
N GLU A 186 8.20 4.03 -6.08
CA GLU A 186 9.48 3.66 -5.44
C GLU A 186 10.15 2.48 -6.16
N TYR A 187 9.37 1.59 -6.74
CA TYR A 187 9.89 0.42 -7.46
C TYR A 187 10.81 0.81 -8.62
N GLY A 188 10.44 1.85 -9.40
CA GLY A 188 11.27 2.31 -10.51
C GLY A 188 10.51 3.08 -11.60
N PRO A 189 11.25 3.67 -12.57
CA PRO A 189 10.69 4.52 -13.61
C PRO A 189 9.72 3.78 -14.56
N SER A 190 9.83 2.47 -14.67
CA SER A 190 8.95 1.65 -15.55
C SER A 190 7.47 1.66 -15.12
N LYS A 191 7.18 2.08 -13.89
CA LYS A 191 5.80 2.25 -13.37
C LYS A 191 5.29 3.69 -13.46
N ARG A 192 6.13 4.65 -13.88
CA ARG A 192 5.78 6.08 -13.83
C ARG A 192 5.10 6.54 -15.11
N TRP A 193 3.89 7.04 -14.96
CA TRP A 193 3.20 7.76 -16.02
C TRP A 193 3.89 9.12 -16.24
N PRO A 194 4.09 9.59 -17.49
CA PRO A 194 4.83 10.82 -17.75
C PRO A 194 4.26 12.06 -17.07
N ALA A 195 5.14 12.94 -16.57
CA ALA A 195 4.73 14.20 -15.91
C ALA A 195 3.84 15.06 -16.81
N ARG A 196 4.17 15.16 -18.11
CA ARG A 196 3.35 15.89 -19.11
C ARG A 196 1.91 15.39 -19.19
N HIS A 197 1.67 14.09 -18.97
CA HIS A 197 0.33 13.50 -19.02
C HIS A 197 -0.45 13.85 -17.75
N PHE A 198 0.18 13.78 -16.55
CA PHE A 198 -0.42 14.28 -15.32
C PHE A 198 -0.74 15.77 -15.42
N ALA A 199 0.16 16.58 -15.97
CA ALA A 199 -0.05 18.01 -16.17
C ALA A 199 -1.23 18.32 -17.12
N ALA A 200 -1.31 17.60 -18.25
CA ALA A 200 -2.44 17.74 -19.16
C ALA A 200 -3.78 17.37 -18.49
N LEU A 201 -3.79 16.31 -17.70
CA LEU A 201 -4.96 15.88 -16.95
C LEU A 201 -5.33 16.92 -15.86
N ALA A 202 -4.33 17.50 -15.17
CA ALA A 202 -4.54 18.52 -14.15
C ALA A 202 -5.21 19.78 -14.72
N ARG A 203 -4.75 20.27 -15.87
CA ARG A 203 -5.37 21.43 -16.54
C ARG A 203 -6.85 21.16 -16.89
N LYS A 204 -7.15 19.96 -17.46
CA LYS A 204 -8.54 19.58 -17.77
C LYS A 204 -9.43 19.53 -16.53
N LEU A 205 -8.93 18.93 -15.43
CA LEU A 205 -9.68 18.86 -14.17
C LEU A 205 -9.87 20.23 -13.53
N SER A 206 -8.84 21.07 -13.56
CA SER A 206 -8.94 22.45 -13.05
C SER A 206 -9.98 23.29 -13.81
N ALA A 207 -10.05 23.14 -15.16
CA ALA A 207 -11.06 23.77 -15.99
C ALA A 207 -12.49 23.30 -15.64
N LEU A 208 -12.63 22.09 -15.09
CA LEU A 208 -13.90 21.55 -14.58
C LEU A 208 -14.17 21.92 -13.11
N GLY A 209 -13.36 22.80 -12.50
CA GLY A 209 -13.56 23.30 -11.15
C GLY A 209 -12.95 22.44 -10.03
N TYR A 210 -12.12 21.44 -10.34
CA TYR A 210 -11.43 20.65 -9.33
C TYR A 210 -10.15 21.31 -8.82
N ALA A 211 -9.83 21.10 -7.55
CA ALA A 211 -8.48 21.27 -7.02
C ALA A 211 -7.69 19.99 -7.27
N VAL A 212 -6.47 20.10 -7.80
CA VAL A 212 -5.60 18.94 -8.05
C VAL A 212 -4.44 18.99 -7.06
N TRP A 213 -4.28 17.92 -6.25
CA TRP A 213 -3.20 17.80 -5.27
C TRP A 213 -2.29 16.63 -5.65
N LEU A 214 -0.96 16.87 -5.64
CA LEU A 214 0.04 15.86 -5.93
C LEU A 214 0.62 15.32 -4.63
N PHE A 215 0.56 14.01 -4.43
CA PHE A 215 1.11 13.32 -3.26
C PHE A 215 2.30 12.44 -3.61
N GLY A 216 3.31 12.48 -2.78
CA GLY A 216 4.53 11.69 -2.94
C GLY A 216 5.49 11.90 -1.78
N SER A 217 6.52 11.07 -1.73
CA SER A 217 7.65 11.21 -0.81
C SER A 217 8.55 12.39 -1.22
N GLU A 218 9.57 12.66 -0.40
CA GLU A 218 10.63 13.63 -0.75
C GLU A 218 11.32 13.28 -2.08
N LYS A 219 11.50 11.99 -2.36
CA LYS A 219 12.07 11.50 -3.65
C LYS A 219 11.22 11.86 -4.86
N ASP A 220 9.92 12.10 -4.64
CA ASP A 220 8.95 12.45 -5.70
C ASP A 220 8.78 13.97 -5.85
N ARG A 221 9.51 14.79 -5.07
CA ARG A 221 9.42 16.26 -5.12
C ARG A 221 9.66 16.79 -6.53
N ALA A 222 10.75 16.36 -7.18
CA ALA A 222 11.13 16.84 -8.50
C ALA A 222 10.07 16.54 -9.58
N ILE A 223 9.50 15.33 -9.59
CA ILE A 223 8.40 15.00 -10.52
C ILE A 223 7.14 15.81 -10.20
N GLY A 224 6.88 16.08 -8.92
CA GLY A 224 5.77 16.95 -8.49
C GLY A 224 5.95 18.39 -8.96
N GLU A 225 7.16 18.94 -8.90
CA GLU A 225 7.51 20.26 -9.41
C GLU A 225 7.38 20.35 -10.93
N GLU A 226 7.86 19.33 -11.67
CA GLU A 226 7.69 19.22 -13.12
C GLU A 226 6.20 19.24 -13.51
N ILE A 227 5.37 18.46 -12.82
CA ILE A 227 3.92 18.42 -13.08
C ILE A 227 3.27 19.79 -12.77
N ALA A 228 3.59 20.40 -11.63
CA ALA A 228 3.03 21.68 -11.23
C ALA A 228 3.39 22.78 -12.23
N ALA A 229 4.65 22.85 -12.67
CA ALA A 229 5.10 23.80 -13.68
C ALA A 229 4.41 23.56 -15.03
N ALA A 230 4.42 22.32 -15.54
CA ALA A 230 3.81 21.95 -16.82
C ALA A 230 2.29 22.06 -16.82
N SER A 231 1.64 22.09 -15.63
CA SER A 231 0.21 22.32 -15.48
C SER A 231 -0.16 23.80 -15.30
N GLU A 232 0.80 24.72 -15.47
CA GLU A 232 0.58 26.17 -15.32
C GLU A 232 0.06 26.53 -13.91
N GLY A 233 0.56 25.82 -12.88
CA GLY A 233 0.17 26.05 -11.49
C GLY A 233 -1.23 25.54 -11.09
N THR A 234 -1.91 24.80 -11.97
CA THR A 234 -3.24 24.23 -11.65
C THR A 234 -3.16 23.03 -10.71
N ALA A 235 -1.98 22.42 -10.54
CA ALA A 235 -1.74 21.34 -9.59
C ALA A 235 -0.90 21.85 -8.40
N THR A 236 -1.36 21.57 -7.18
CA THR A 236 -0.62 21.88 -5.94
C THR A 236 0.32 20.73 -5.59
N ASN A 237 1.64 20.98 -5.59
CA ASN A 237 2.63 19.97 -5.23
C ASN A 237 2.77 19.83 -3.70
N LEU A 238 2.36 18.67 -3.18
CA LEU A 238 2.51 18.26 -1.77
C LEU A 238 3.57 17.18 -1.59
N CYS A 239 4.26 16.75 -2.66
CA CYS A 239 5.34 15.77 -2.59
C CYS A 239 6.46 16.26 -1.66
N GLY A 240 6.82 15.45 -0.67
CA GLY A 240 7.80 15.80 0.36
C GLY A 240 7.33 16.83 1.40
N LYS A 241 6.10 17.35 1.31
CA LYS A 241 5.54 18.30 2.28
C LYS A 241 4.61 17.66 3.30
N THR A 242 4.28 16.38 3.09
CA THR A 242 3.43 15.59 4.00
C THR A 242 4.20 14.38 4.50
N ASP A 243 4.05 14.07 5.78
CA ASP A 243 4.33 12.73 6.29
C ASP A 243 3.22 11.77 5.86
N LEU A 244 3.43 10.47 6.07
CA LEU A 244 2.48 9.45 5.64
C LEU A 244 1.13 9.56 6.39
N ALA A 245 1.12 9.96 7.66
CA ALA A 245 -0.10 10.14 8.42
C ALA A 245 -0.95 11.29 7.86
N SER A 246 -0.33 12.43 7.58
CA SER A 246 -1.00 13.57 6.92
C SER A 246 -1.46 13.23 5.51
N ALA A 247 -0.67 12.44 4.75
CA ALA A 247 -1.05 12.00 3.41
C ALA A 247 -2.30 11.09 3.45
N ILE A 248 -2.40 10.15 4.42
CA ILE A 248 -3.59 9.31 4.65
C ILE A 248 -4.81 10.20 4.87
N ASP A 249 -4.70 11.17 5.79
CA ASP A 249 -5.83 12.02 6.17
C ASP A 249 -6.25 12.97 5.02
N LEU A 250 -5.30 13.58 4.30
CA LEU A 250 -5.59 14.44 3.16
C LEU A 250 -6.17 13.67 1.96
N LEU A 251 -5.67 12.46 1.67
CA LEU A 251 -6.21 11.60 0.61
C LEU A 251 -7.68 11.24 0.86
N SER A 252 -8.13 11.20 2.12
CA SER A 252 -9.55 10.94 2.45
C SER A 252 -10.51 12.00 1.91
N LEU A 253 -10.02 13.20 1.59
CA LEU A 253 -10.80 14.29 0.99
C LEU A 253 -10.96 14.16 -0.54
N ALA A 254 -10.17 13.31 -1.18
CA ALA A 254 -10.21 13.18 -2.62
C ALA A 254 -11.53 12.54 -3.09
N GLN A 255 -12.15 13.09 -4.12
CA GLN A 255 -13.29 12.44 -4.80
C GLN A 255 -12.83 11.26 -5.65
N VAL A 256 -11.62 11.34 -6.19
CA VAL A 256 -10.95 10.26 -6.92
C VAL A 256 -9.44 10.44 -6.80
N VAL A 257 -8.73 9.33 -6.80
CA VAL A 257 -7.26 9.31 -6.79
C VAL A 257 -6.75 8.66 -8.08
N VAL A 258 -5.90 9.37 -8.82
CA VAL A 258 -5.17 8.82 -9.98
C VAL A 258 -3.76 8.48 -9.52
N SER A 259 -3.38 7.24 -9.64
CA SER A 259 -2.09 6.77 -9.11
C SER A 259 -1.42 5.78 -10.04
N ASN A 260 -0.10 5.88 -10.14
CA ASN A 260 0.70 4.73 -10.57
C ASN A 260 0.52 3.57 -9.58
N ASP A 261 0.85 2.34 -9.98
CA ASP A 261 0.94 1.20 -9.05
C ASP A 261 2.02 1.48 -7.99
N SER A 262 1.60 2.02 -6.86
CA SER A 262 2.44 2.51 -5.77
C SER A 262 1.79 2.33 -4.39
N GLY A 263 2.56 2.57 -3.32
CA GLY A 263 2.05 2.49 -1.95
C GLY A 263 0.87 3.42 -1.68
N LEU A 264 0.89 4.65 -2.23
CA LEU A 264 -0.19 5.63 -2.06
C LEU A 264 -1.48 5.26 -2.79
N MET A 265 -1.41 4.46 -3.86
CA MET A 265 -2.59 3.85 -4.50
C MET A 265 -3.37 3.00 -3.48
N HIS A 266 -2.66 2.18 -2.73
CA HIS A 266 -3.28 1.32 -1.72
C HIS A 266 -3.75 2.13 -0.50
N VAL A 267 -3.05 3.22 -0.14
CA VAL A 267 -3.52 4.16 0.90
C VAL A 267 -4.85 4.79 0.49
N ALA A 268 -4.97 5.26 -0.76
CA ALA A 268 -6.20 5.81 -1.29
C ALA A 268 -7.37 4.80 -1.22
N ALA A 269 -7.09 3.55 -1.59
CA ALA A 269 -8.04 2.44 -1.44
C ALA A 269 -8.43 2.22 0.03
N GLY A 270 -7.44 2.24 0.94
CA GLY A 270 -7.64 2.05 2.38
C GLY A 270 -8.47 3.14 3.04
N VAL A 271 -8.39 4.40 2.58
CA VAL A 271 -9.28 5.48 3.05
C VAL A 271 -10.63 5.52 2.29
N GLY A 272 -10.93 4.47 1.52
CA GLY A 272 -12.22 4.29 0.85
C GLY A 272 -12.44 5.20 -0.36
N ARG A 273 -11.37 5.74 -0.96
CA ARG A 273 -11.54 6.61 -2.14
C ARG A 273 -11.57 5.81 -3.43
N PRO A 274 -12.37 6.25 -4.42
CA PRO A 274 -12.31 5.72 -5.78
C PRO A 274 -10.90 5.88 -6.36
N VAL A 275 -10.37 4.83 -7.01
CA VAL A 275 -9.00 4.82 -7.54
C VAL A 275 -9.01 4.55 -9.04
N VAL A 276 -8.32 5.39 -9.80
CA VAL A 276 -7.91 5.11 -11.18
C VAL A 276 -6.43 4.74 -11.15
N ALA A 277 -6.16 3.45 -11.28
CA ALA A 277 -4.84 2.86 -11.13
C ALA A 277 -4.16 2.63 -12.49
N LEU A 278 -2.97 3.19 -12.67
CA LEU A 278 -2.20 3.15 -13.90
C LEU A 278 -1.16 2.03 -13.83
N TYR A 279 -1.28 1.04 -14.72
CA TYR A 279 -0.39 -0.11 -14.76
C TYR A 279 0.42 -0.16 -16.05
N GLY A 280 1.73 -0.29 -15.88
CA GLY A 280 2.68 -0.50 -16.97
C GLY A 280 3.45 -1.80 -16.78
N SER A 281 4.61 -1.77 -16.13
CA SER A 281 5.49 -2.93 -15.95
C SER A 281 4.98 -3.97 -14.94
N SER A 282 3.96 -3.66 -14.15
CA SER A 282 3.37 -4.56 -13.13
C SER A 282 1.98 -5.06 -13.53
N SER A 283 1.46 -6.02 -12.76
CA SER A 283 0.16 -6.64 -13.03
C SER A 283 -0.88 -6.31 -11.96
N PRO A 284 -2.06 -5.82 -12.36
CA PRO A 284 -3.19 -5.64 -11.44
C PRO A 284 -3.75 -6.97 -10.91
N GLU A 285 -3.44 -8.10 -11.54
CA GLU A 285 -3.82 -9.43 -11.04
C GLU A 285 -3.05 -9.80 -9.78
N HIS A 286 -1.92 -9.13 -9.52
CA HIS A 286 -1.07 -9.40 -8.37
C HIS A 286 -1.37 -8.47 -7.20
N THR A 287 -1.44 -7.18 -7.44
CA THR A 287 -1.58 -6.13 -6.42
C THR A 287 -2.61 -5.08 -6.82
N PRO A 288 -3.90 -5.44 -7.06
CA PRO A 288 -4.92 -4.43 -7.35
C PRO A 288 -5.21 -3.58 -6.12
N PRO A 289 -5.69 -2.34 -6.29
CA PRO A 289 -6.19 -1.57 -5.16
C PRO A 289 -7.43 -2.25 -4.56
N LEU A 290 -7.45 -2.44 -3.25
CA LEU A 290 -8.60 -3.01 -2.52
C LEU A 290 -9.65 -1.91 -2.24
N ALA A 291 -9.93 -1.05 -3.22
CA ALA A 291 -10.89 0.03 -3.11
C ALA A 291 -12.31 -0.47 -3.39
N PRO A 292 -13.34 0.12 -2.74
CA PRO A 292 -14.74 -0.19 -3.04
C PRO A 292 -15.11 0.09 -4.51
N SER A 293 -14.45 1.07 -5.12
CA SER A 293 -14.57 1.43 -6.53
C SER A 293 -13.18 1.72 -7.11
N HIS A 294 -12.81 1.02 -8.18
CA HIS A 294 -11.56 1.28 -8.87
C HIS A 294 -11.67 1.01 -10.39
N ARG A 295 -10.77 1.62 -11.14
CA ARG A 295 -10.55 1.37 -12.56
C ARG A 295 -9.08 1.09 -12.81
N ILE A 296 -8.81 0.05 -13.59
CA ILE A 296 -7.46 -0.30 -14.01
C ILE A 296 -7.24 0.22 -15.42
N VAL A 297 -6.21 1.05 -15.60
CA VAL A 297 -5.87 1.63 -16.89
C VAL A 297 -4.49 1.12 -17.32
N ARG A 298 -4.46 0.41 -18.45
CA ARG A 298 -3.24 -0.14 -19.05
C ARG A 298 -3.36 -0.15 -20.58
N THR A 299 -2.25 -0.05 -21.27
CA THR A 299 -2.23 -0.11 -22.74
C THR A 299 -2.47 -1.52 -23.27
N GLY A 300 -2.06 -2.54 -22.52
CA GLY A 300 -2.17 -3.94 -22.94
C GLY A 300 -1.14 -4.36 -24.00
N ILE A 301 -0.03 -3.61 -24.15
CA ILE A 301 1.03 -3.99 -25.08
C ILE A 301 1.68 -5.32 -24.71
N GLU A 302 2.17 -6.06 -25.68
CA GLU A 302 2.68 -7.43 -25.55
C GLU A 302 3.77 -7.60 -24.48
N CYS A 303 4.70 -6.63 -24.35
CA CYS A 303 5.77 -6.68 -23.35
C CYS A 303 5.34 -6.32 -21.92
N SER A 304 4.04 -6.07 -21.67
CA SER A 304 3.49 -5.72 -20.35
C SER A 304 2.56 -6.83 -19.85
N PRO A 305 2.72 -7.29 -18.57
CA PRO A 305 3.66 -6.82 -17.55
C PRO A 305 5.05 -7.47 -17.64
N CYS A 306 6.11 -6.70 -17.60
CA CYS A 306 7.50 -7.22 -17.65
C CYS A 306 8.14 -7.35 -16.24
N PHE A 307 7.55 -6.76 -15.20
CA PHE A 307 8.05 -6.72 -13.82
C PHE A 307 9.48 -6.15 -13.67
N ALA A 308 9.97 -5.39 -14.65
CA ALA A 308 11.27 -4.77 -14.61
C ALA A 308 11.22 -3.39 -13.94
N ARG A 309 12.27 -3.01 -13.20
CA ARG A 309 12.40 -1.67 -12.59
C ARG A 309 12.59 -0.57 -13.63
N GLU A 310 13.33 -0.90 -14.68
CA GLU A 310 13.56 -0.06 -15.86
C GLU A 310 13.03 -0.78 -17.09
N CYS A 311 12.67 -0.04 -18.13
CA CYS A 311 12.16 -0.64 -19.34
C CYS A 311 13.29 -1.38 -20.08
N PRO A 312 13.28 -2.71 -20.18
CA PRO A 312 14.37 -3.45 -20.84
C PRO A 312 14.48 -3.13 -22.35
N LEU A 313 13.41 -2.61 -22.95
CA LEU A 313 13.36 -2.18 -24.34
C LEU A 313 13.58 -0.66 -24.51
N GLY A 314 13.81 0.09 -23.43
CA GLY A 314 14.08 1.53 -23.42
C GLY A 314 12.92 2.45 -23.83
N HIS A 315 11.84 1.93 -24.39
CA HIS A 315 10.78 2.76 -24.99
C HIS A 315 9.70 3.25 -24.00
N PHE A 316 9.44 2.55 -22.88
CA PHE A 316 8.40 2.84 -21.88
C PHE A 316 6.98 3.02 -22.47
N LYS A 317 6.66 2.42 -23.62
CA LYS A 317 5.39 2.62 -24.34
C LYS A 317 4.16 2.29 -23.46
N CYS A 318 4.24 1.26 -22.59
CA CYS A 318 3.16 0.90 -21.68
C CYS A 318 2.65 2.07 -20.82
N MET A 319 3.49 3.06 -20.52
CA MET A 319 3.15 4.27 -19.79
C MET A 319 3.07 5.50 -20.69
N LYS A 320 3.96 5.64 -21.68
CA LYS A 320 4.00 6.82 -22.55
C LYS A 320 2.82 6.92 -23.51
N GLU A 321 2.28 5.78 -23.97
CA GLU A 321 1.15 5.73 -24.89
C GLU A 321 -0.21 5.66 -24.17
N LEU A 322 -0.22 5.66 -22.83
CA LEU A 322 -1.43 5.78 -22.05
C LEU A 322 -1.92 7.23 -22.07
N ALA A 323 -2.87 7.55 -22.93
CA ALA A 323 -3.32 8.92 -23.16
C ALA A 323 -4.11 9.48 -21.96
N PRO A 324 -3.93 10.78 -21.62
CA PRO A 324 -4.68 11.46 -20.55
C PRO A 324 -6.21 11.41 -20.74
N GLU A 325 -6.70 11.39 -21.98
CA GLU A 325 -8.11 11.31 -22.33
C GLU A 325 -8.73 10.00 -21.83
N ARG A 326 -8.00 8.90 -21.96
CA ARG A 326 -8.44 7.59 -21.46
C ARG A 326 -8.55 7.59 -19.93
N VAL A 327 -7.57 8.20 -19.24
CA VAL A 327 -7.60 8.33 -17.78
C VAL A 327 -8.76 9.23 -17.34
N MET A 328 -9.02 10.32 -18.08
CA MET A 328 -10.14 11.22 -17.82
C MET A 328 -11.50 10.53 -17.94
N ALA A 329 -11.68 9.67 -18.94
CA ALA A 329 -12.90 8.87 -19.12
C ALA A 329 -13.12 7.93 -17.92
N GLU A 330 -12.05 7.29 -17.41
CA GLU A 330 -12.14 6.39 -16.26
C GLU A 330 -12.37 7.15 -14.93
N ILE A 331 -11.92 8.41 -14.81
CA ILE A 331 -12.28 9.29 -13.68
C ILE A 331 -13.79 9.54 -13.65
N ALA A 332 -14.40 9.81 -14.80
CA ALA A 332 -15.83 9.99 -14.87
C ALA A 332 -16.59 8.70 -14.52
N ALA A 333 -16.17 7.56 -15.10
CA ALA A 333 -16.79 6.26 -14.90
C ALA A 333 -16.69 5.75 -13.45
N VAL A 334 -15.55 5.96 -12.76
CA VAL A 334 -15.38 5.46 -11.37
C VAL A 334 -16.22 6.23 -10.35
N ARG A 335 -16.67 7.45 -10.71
CA ARG A 335 -17.52 8.32 -9.88
C ARG A 335 -19.00 8.07 -10.06
N ASP A 336 -19.40 7.50 -11.19
CA ASP A 336 -20.79 7.18 -11.48
C ASP A 336 -21.23 5.89 -10.78
N PRO A 337 -22.20 5.93 -9.83
CA PRO A 337 -22.73 4.73 -9.20
C PRO A 337 -23.39 3.76 -10.19
N ALA A 338 -23.95 4.25 -11.29
CA ALA A 338 -24.60 3.44 -12.32
C ALA A 338 -23.56 2.67 -13.18
N ALA A 339 -22.33 3.14 -13.27
CA ALA A 339 -21.23 2.46 -13.96
C ALA A 339 -20.66 1.24 -13.17
N ARG A 340 -21.27 0.85 -12.06
CA ARG A 340 -20.84 -0.27 -11.18
C ARG A 340 -21.36 -1.64 -11.60
N ALA A 341 -22.08 -1.78 -12.71
CA ALA A 341 -22.53 -3.08 -13.25
C ALA A 341 -21.61 -3.54 -14.39
N PRO A 342 -21.50 -4.85 -14.53
CA PRO A 342 -20.91 -5.95 -13.77
C PRO A 342 -19.46 -6.20 -14.10
#